data_e3354822155eb23091e5e1afe56143ee
#
_entry.id   e3354822155eb23091e5e1afe56143ee
#
_cell.length_a   1.000
_cell.length_b   1.000
_cell.length_c   1.000
_cell.angle_alpha   90.00
_cell.angle_beta   90.00
_cell.angle_gamma   90.00
#
_symmetry.space_group_name_H-M   'P 1'
#
loop_
_entity.id
_entity.type
_entity.pdbx_description
1 polymer ?
#
loop_
_entity_poly.entity_id
_entity_poly.type
_entity_poly.pdbx_seq_one_letter_code
_entity_poly.pdbx_strand_id
1 'polypeptide(L)'
;MLHVAIAGLPSGQGLTQFGELGLAFLLSSLIGIEREWRQKSAGLRTYTLVGVGAALFMLVSKYGFGDMVGPHVALDPSRVAAQIVTGIGFIGGGLIFVRGDAVRGLTTAAIVWVTAAIGMACGGGLPLLAIAVTGAHFVVVFVYPGLAARLPRSRYLEFGVRVVYEDGQGILRELLGESTRLGFSIVRVQTGQLIRDVNGVPAVAVALDVRGQPDVEPLAVAFNELKGVV
;
A
#
# COMPACT_ATOMS: atom_id res chain seq x y z
N MET A 1 -9.89 -32.18 -21.86
CA MET A 1 -8.78 -31.20 -21.93
C MET A 1 -7.71 -31.78 -22.83
N LEU A 2 -7.45 -31.15 -23.98
CA LEU A 2 -6.50 -31.62 -24.97
C LEU A 2 -5.08 -31.44 -24.43
N HIS A 3 -4.46 -32.52 -23.92
CA HIS A 3 -3.02 -32.56 -23.73
C HIS A 3 -2.39 -32.72 -25.13
N VAL A 4 -2.01 -31.63 -25.76
CA VAL A 4 -1.10 -31.67 -26.89
C VAL A 4 0.30 -31.95 -26.34
N ALA A 5 0.62 -33.22 -26.14
CA ALA A 5 2.00 -33.64 -25.92
C ALA A 5 2.74 -33.51 -27.25
N ILE A 6 3.57 -32.47 -27.38
CA ILE A 6 4.57 -32.44 -28.44
C ILE A 6 5.55 -33.55 -28.09
N ALA A 7 5.60 -34.60 -28.92
CA ALA A 7 6.46 -35.77 -28.73
C ALA A 7 7.91 -35.33 -28.55
N GLY A 8 8.48 -35.59 -27.35
CA GLY A 8 9.89 -35.34 -27.03
C GLY A 8 10.18 -34.28 -25.97
N LEU A 9 9.18 -33.53 -25.48
CA LEU A 9 9.42 -32.59 -24.36
C LEU A 9 9.27 -33.30 -23.00
N PRO A 10 10.12 -32.96 -22.02
CA PRO A 10 9.99 -33.47 -20.65
C PRO A 10 8.61 -33.11 -20.07
N SER A 11 8.11 -33.91 -19.12
CA SER A 11 6.85 -33.65 -18.42
C SER A 11 6.85 -32.26 -17.79
N GLY A 12 5.78 -31.50 -17.98
CA GLY A 12 5.67 -30.15 -17.43
C GLY A 12 6.33 -29.02 -18.24
N GLN A 13 6.82 -29.28 -19.45
CA GLN A 13 7.45 -28.29 -20.33
C GLN A 13 6.73 -28.19 -21.70
N GLY A 14 5.42 -28.40 -21.73
CA GLY A 14 4.60 -28.29 -22.93
C GLY A 14 4.09 -26.88 -23.20
N LEU A 15 3.43 -26.69 -24.35
CA LEU A 15 2.83 -25.41 -24.73
C LEU A 15 1.85 -24.85 -23.69
N THR A 16 1.18 -25.73 -22.94
CA THR A 16 0.27 -25.34 -21.86
C THR A 16 1.00 -24.58 -20.76
N GLN A 17 2.14 -25.08 -20.30
CA GLN A 17 2.93 -24.47 -19.24
C GLN A 17 3.57 -23.16 -19.68
N PHE A 18 4.02 -23.07 -20.92
CA PHE A 18 4.47 -21.80 -21.50
C PHE A 18 3.32 -20.80 -21.64
N GLY A 19 2.11 -21.27 -21.98
CA GLY A 19 0.90 -20.44 -21.99
C GLY A 19 0.53 -19.92 -20.59
N GLU A 20 0.63 -20.76 -19.55
CA GLU A 20 0.40 -20.40 -18.15
C GLU A 20 1.41 -19.32 -17.68
N LEU A 21 2.69 -19.48 -18.01
CA LEU A 21 3.73 -18.48 -17.75
C LEU A 21 3.49 -17.19 -18.55
N GLY A 22 3.13 -17.31 -19.82
CA GLY A 22 2.80 -16.17 -20.68
C GLY A 22 1.61 -15.37 -20.15
N LEU A 23 0.58 -16.06 -19.68
CA LEU A 23 -0.58 -15.42 -19.05
C LEU A 23 -0.18 -14.71 -17.75
N ALA A 24 0.62 -15.34 -16.90
CA ALA A 24 1.14 -14.71 -15.68
C ALA A 24 1.95 -13.47 -16.00
N PHE A 25 2.81 -13.52 -17.01
CA PHE A 25 3.59 -12.39 -17.49
C PHE A 25 2.67 -11.24 -17.94
N LEU A 26 1.66 -11.53 -18.75
CA LEU A 26 0.73 -10.50 -19.26
C LEU A 26 -0.08 -9.85 -18.13
N LEU A 27 -0.72 -10.66 -17.27
CA LEU A 27 -1.58 -10.13 -16.21
C LEU A 27 -0.80 -9.33 -15.16
N SER A 28 0.36 -9.82 -14.75
CA SER A 28 1.21 -9.10 -13.80
C SER A 28 1.83 -7.84 -14.41
N SER A 29 2.17 -7.85 -15.70
CA SER A 29 2.64 -6.67 -16.41
C SER A 29 1.56 -5.60 -16.52
N LEU A 30 0.30 -5.97 -16.77
CA LEU A 30 -0.83 -5.03 -16.77
C LEU A 30 -0.98 -4.31 -15.42
N ILE A 31 -0.91 -5.05 -14.32
CA ILE A 31 -0.90 -4.47 -12.97
C ILE A 31 0.33 -3.57 -12.79
N GLY A 32 1.50 -4.04 -13.21
CA GLY A 32 2.74 -3.29 -13.09
C GLY A 32 2.74 -1.97 -13.87
N ILE A 33 2.17 -1.95 -15.08
CA ILE A 33 2.00 -0.73 -15.90
C ILE A 33 1.14 0.30 -15.15
N GLU A 34 0.04 -0.11 -14.58
CA GLU A 34 -0.84 0.77 -13.79
C GLU A 34 -0.09 1.34 -12.57
N ARG A 35 0.71 0.53 -11.88
CA ARG A 35 1.52 0.97 -10.75
C ARG A 35 2.63 1.94 -11.16
N GLU A 36 3.32 1.66 -12.26
CA GLU A 36 4.34 2.54 -12.84
C GLU A 36 3.74 3.88 -13.25
N TRP A 37 2.62 3.86 -13.98
CA TRP A 37 1.92 5.06 -14.41
C TRP A 37 1.47 5.94 -13.23
N ARG A 38 1.03 5.32 -12.14
CA ARG A 38 0.65 6.04 -10.91
C ARG A 38 1.82 6.38 -10.00
N GLN A 39 3.05 6.16 -10.43
CA GLN A 39 4.29 6.48 -9.68
C GLN A 39 4.30 5.88 -8.26
N LYS A 40 3.93 4.61 -8.14
CA LYS A 40 3.98 3.89 -6.86
C LYS A 40 5.38 3.34 -6.60
N SER A 41 5.66 3.01 -5.33
CA SER A 41 7.00 2.54 -4.89
C SER A 41 7.47 1.24 -5.56
N ALA A 42 6.56 0.38 -6.02
CA ALA A 42 6.83 -0.77 -6.84
C ALA A 42 6.12 -0.61 -8.20
N GLY A 43 6.84 -0.85 -9.30
CA GLY A 43 6.37 -0.63 -10.66
C GLY A 43 6.40 -1.89 -11.52
N LEU A 44 6.44 -1.70 -12.85
CA LEU A 44 6.32 -2.73 -13.88
C LEU A 44 7.26 -3.92 -13.63
N ARG A 45 8.54 -3.67 -13.41
CA ARG A 45 9.54 -4.73 -13.22
C ARG A 45 9.22 -5.62 -12.02
N THR A 46 8.88 -5.00 -10.89
CA THR A 46 8.61 -5.72 -9.64
C THR A 46 7.39 -6.62 -9.78
N TYR A 47 6.28 -6.09 -10.27
CA TYR A 47 5.04 -6.86 -10.40
C TYR A 47 5.16 -7.98 -11.41
N THR A 48 5.80 -7.73 -12.57
CA THR A 48 6.01 -8.77 -13.58
C THR A 48 6.88 -9.91 -13.03
N LEU A 49 7.99 -9.60 -12.35
CA LEU A 49 8.85 -10.62 -11.76
C LEU A 49 8.16 -11.40 -10.66
N VAL A 50 7.35 -10.76 -9.82
CA VAL A 50 6.58 -11.43 -8.76
C VAL A 50 5.56 -12.40 -9.37
N GLY A 51 4.79 -11.97 -10.38
CA GLY A 51 3.78 -12.83 -10.99
C GLY A 51 4.38 -14.02 -11.74
N VAL A 52 5.41 -13.79 -12.56
CA VAL A 52 6.11 -14.85 -13.30
C VAL A 52 6.83 -15.80 -12.35
N GLY A 53 7.50 -15.28 -11.32
CA GLY A 53 8.17 -16.11 -10.31
C GLY A 53 7.19 -16.99 -9.55
N ALA A 54 6.05 -16.46 -9.13
CA ALA A 54 5.01 -17.24 -8.46
C ALA A 54 4.42 -18.33 -9.37
N ALA A 55 4.19 -18.03 -10.66
CA ALA A 55 3.73 -19.01 -11.64
C ALA A 55 4.76 -20.11 -11.85
N LEU A 56 6.03 -19.76 -11.99
CA LEU A 56 7.12 -20.73 -12.13
C LEU A 56 7.23 -21.64 -10.91
N PHE A 57 7.23 -21.08 -9.69
CA PHE A 57 7.25 -21.89 -8.48
C PHE A 57 6.05 -22.84 -8.40
N MET A 58 4.87 -22.39 -8.82
CA MET A 58 3.69 -23.25 -8.86
C MET A 58 3.83 -24.38 -9.89
N LEU A 59 4.41 -24.13 -11.06
CA LEU A 59 4.71 -25.15 -12.08
C LEU A 59 5.76 -26.14 -11.58
N VAL A 60 6.82 -25.67 -10.93
CA VAL A 60 7.82 -26.53 -10.27
C VAL A 60 7.15 -27.42 -9.21
N SER A 61 6.23 -26.85 -8.43
CA SER A 61 5.48 -27.59 -7.42
C SER A 61 4.64 -28.74 -8.02
N LYS A 62 4.06 -28.52 -9.20
CA LYS A 62 3.21 -29.52 -9.88
C LYS A 62 3.99 -30.56 -10.65
N TYR A 63 5.08 -30.18 -11.29
CA TYR A 63 5.74 -31.00 -12.31
C TYR A 63 7.23 -31.29 -12.01
N GLY A 64 7.87 -30.49 -11.15
CA GLY A 64 9.32 -30.53 -10.95
C GLY A 64 9.83 -31.76 -10.22
N PHE A 65 8.97 -32.57 -9.62
CA PHE A 65 9.34 -33.71 -8.81
C PHE A 65 8.73 -35.04 -9.36
N GLY A 66 8.28 -35.02 -10.61
CA GLY A 66 7.59 -36.17 -11.21
C GLY A 66 8.44 -37.45 -11.31
N ASP A 67 9.75 -37.30 -11.41
CA ASP A 67 10.74 -38.40 -11.42
C ASP A 67 10.92 -39.05 -10.04
N MET A 68 10.52 -38.39 -8.96
CA MET A 68 10.61 -38.91 -7.58
C MET A 68 9.37 -39.69 -7.14
N VAL A 69 8.30 -39.72 -7.95
CA VAL A 69 7.06 -40.45 -7.64
C VAL A 69 7.25 -41.94 -7.77
N GLY A 70 6.95 -42.71 -6.73
CA GLY A 70 7.06 -44.16 -6.70
C GLY A 70 5.99 -44.78 -5.80
N PRO A 71 5.97 -46.15 -5.71
CA PRO A 71 4.96 -46.87 -4.93
C PRO A 71 4.84 -46.45 -3.46
N HIS A 72 5.89 -45.82 -2.91
CA HIS A 72 5.96 -45.39 -1.50
C HIS A 72 6.18 -43.89 -1.34
N VAL A 73 6.13 -43.12 -2.45
CA VAL A 73 6.34 -41.65 -2.41
C VAL A 73 5.13 -40.97 -2.96
N ALA A 74 4.43 -40.22 -2.08
CA ALA A 74 3.36 -39.32 -2.45
C ALA A 74 3.89 -37.87 -2.48
N LEU A 75 3.70 -37.18 -3.60
CA LEU A 75 4.02 -35.77 -3.72
C LEU A 75 2.85 -34.92 -3.22
N ASP A 76 3.19 -33.90 -2.46
CA ASP A 76 2.24 -32.87 -2.02
C ASP A 76 2.63 -31.52 -2.63
N PRO A 77 2.03 -31.14 -3.77
CA PRO A 77 2.31 -29.87 -4.43
C PRO A 77 1.96 -28.64 -3.57
N SER A 78 1.12 -28.79 -2.56
CA SER A 78 0.70 -27.67 -1.72
C SER A 78 1.84 -27.11 -0.88
N ARG A 79 2.87 -27.90 -0.57
CA ARG A 79 4.01 -27.49 0.26
C ARG A 79 4.82 -26.35 -0.35
N VAL A 80 5.18 -26.48 -1.64
CA VAL A 80 5.93 -25.44 -2.34
C VAL A 80 5.02 -24.23 -2.58
N ALA A 81 3.76 -24.46 -2.93
CA ALA A 81 2.76 -23.39 -3.09
C ALA A 81 2.59 -22.57 -1.79
N ALA A 82 2.55 -23.23 -0.62
CA ALA A 82 2.48 -22.54 0.68
C ALA A 82 3.71 -21.64 0.94
N GLN A 83 4.90 -22.05 0.49
CA GLN A 83 6.11 -21.24 0.64
C GLN A 83 6.09 -19.98 -0.23
N ILE A 84 5.39 -19.97 -1.37
CA ILE A 84 5.20 -18.75 -2.17
C ILE A 84 4.45 -17.71 -1.33
N VAL A 85 3.36 -18.12 -0.67
CA VAL A 85 2.54 -17.23 0.19
C VAL A 85 3.36 -16.68 1.35
N THR A 86 4.18 -17.51 1.98
CA THR A 86 5.07 -17.10 3.06
C THR A 86 6.18 -16.16 2.56
N GLY A 87 6.84 -16.52 1.47
CA GLY A 87 7.96 -15.76 0.90
C GLY A 87 7.56 -14.36 0.41
N ILE A 88 6.39 -14.23 -0.21
CA ILE A 88 5.91 -12.93 -0.67
C ILE A 88 5.58 -11.99 0.52
N GLY A 89 5.29 -12.54 1.69
CA GLY A 89 5.10 -11.76 2.91
C GLY A 89 6.35 -10.97 3.31
N PHE A 90 7.54 -11.53 3.09
CA PHE A 90 8.81 -10.84 3.32
C PHE A 90 8.99 -9.63 2.39
N ILE A 91 8.70 -9.81 1.10
CA ILE A 91 8.76 -8.72 0.11
C ILE A 91 7.71 -7.65 0.45
N GLY A 92 6.49 -8.07 0.79
CA GLY A 92 5.41 -7.16 1.19
C GLY A 92 5.78 -6.34 2.44
N GLY A 93 6.36 -6.98 3.44
CA GLY A 93 6.85 -6.32 4.65
C GLY A 93 7.93 -5.29 4.36
N GLY A 94 8.85 -5.58 3.43
CA GLY A 94 9.89 -4.66 2.98
C GLY A 94 9.38 -3.41 2.25
N LEU A 95 8.13 -3.42 1.79
CA LEU A 95 7.49 -2.28 1.12
C LEU A 95 6.71 -1.35 2.07
N ILE A 96 6.56 -1.75 3.32
CA ILE A 96 5.83 -0.98 4.34
C ILE A 96 6.82 -0.16 5.16
N PHE A 97 6.64 1.14 5.15
CA PHE A 97 7.47 2.08 5.91
C PHE A 97 6.62 2.86 6.90
N VAL A 98 7.11 2.94 8.13
CA VAL A 98 6.53 3.78 9.18
C VAL A 98 7.42 5.01 9.36
N ARG A 99 6.85 6.19 9.18
CA ARG A 99 7.55 7.46 9.41
C ARG A 99 6.68 8.38 10.25
N GLY A 100 7.07 8.56 11.49
CA GLY A 100 6.21 9.22 12.48
C GLY A 100 4.91 8.44 12.64
N ASP A 101 3.77 9.11 12.50
CA ASP A 101 2.44 8.49 12.63
C ASP A 101 1.86 8.01 11.29
N ALA A 102 2.62 8.13 10.19
CA ALA A 102 2.17 7.73 8.87
C ALA A 102 2.73 6.38 8.45
N VAL A 103 1.86 5.43 8.15
CA VAL A 103 2.21 4.14 7.54
C VAL A 103 2.02 4.25 6.03
N ARG A 104 3.07 3.98 5.27
CA ARG A 104 3.07 4.02 3.80
C ARG A 104 3.37 2.63 3.24
N GLY A 105 2.89 2.37 2.02
CA GLY A 105 3.19 1.12 1.31
C GLY A 105 2.20 -0.01 1.52
N LEU A 106 1.21 0.09 2.43
CA LEU A 106 0.23 -0.96 2.71
C LEU A 106 -0.50 -1.45 1.45
N THR A 107 -1.05 -0.54 0.63
CA THR A 107 -1.72 -0.91 -0.62
C THR A 107 -0.75 -1.54 -1.62
N THR A 108 0.49 -1.03 -1.70
CA THR A 108 1.51 -1.60 -2.59
C THR A 108 1.85 -3.04 -2.19
N ALA A 109 2.05 -3.30 -0.90
CA ALA A 109 2.32 -4.64 -0.37
C ALA A 109 1.13 -5.60 -0.62
N ALA A 110 -0.09 -5.15 -0.40
CA ALA A 110 -1.30 -5.93 -0.68
C ALA A 110 -1.41 -6.31 -2.17
N ILE A 111 -1.11 -5.37 -3.09
CA ILE A 111 -1.16 -5.65 -4.54
C ILE A 111 -0.03 -6.59 -4.96
N VAL A 112 1.17 -6.49 -4.40
CA VAL A 112 2.26 -7.46 -4.63
C VAL A 112 1.82 -8.87 -4.20
N TRP A 113 1.16 -8.99 -3.05
CA TRP A 113 0.62 -10.26 -2.56
C TRP A 113 -0.45 -10.84 -3.50
N VAL A 114 -1.39 -10.01 -3.96
CA VAL A 114 -2.42 -10.41 -4.96
C VAL A 114 -1.79 -10.79 -6.29
N THR A 115 -0.74 -10.09 -6.75
CA THR A 115 -0.05 -10.42 -8.00
C THR A 115 0.65 -11.78 -7.92
N ALA A 116 1.23 -12.14 -6.78
CA ALA A 116 1.75 -13.48 -6.56
C ALA A 116 0.64 -14.53 -6.62
N ALA A 117 -0.52 -14.26 -6.02
CA ALA A 117 -1.68 -15.16 -6.10
C ALA A 117 -2.19 -15.35 -7.54
N ILE A 118 -2.21 -14.27 -8.36
CA ILE A 118 -2.51 -14.34 -9.80
C ILE A 118 -1.51 -15.24 -10.52
N GLY A 119 -0.22 -15.07 -10.27
CA GLY A 119 0.84 -15.92 -10.82
C GLY A 119 0.64 -17.39 -10.43
N MET A 120 0.38 -17.67 -9.15
CA MET A 120 0.06 -19.01 -8.66
C MET A 120 -1.17 -19.61 -9.36
N ALA A 121 -2.22 -18.82 -9.57
CA ALA A 121 -3.43 -19.26 -10.25
C ALA A 121 -3.13 -19.61 -11.72
N CYS A 122 -2.31 -18.83 -12.42
CA CYS A 122 -1.87 -19.15 -13.77
C CYS A 122 -1.10 -20.49 -13.81
N GLY A 123 -0.03 -20.64 -13.02
CA GLY A 123 0.75 -21.88 -12.97
C GLY A 123 -0.03 -23.05 -12.38
N GLY A 124 -1.08 -22.79 -11.60
CA GLY A 124 -2.03 -23.75 -11.09
C GLY A 124 -3.00 -24.31 -12.14
N GLY A 125 -3.09 -23.68 -13.33
CA GLY A 125 -4.03 -24.04 -14.38
C GLY A 125 -5.43 -23.44 -14.15
N LEU A 126 -5.52 -22.28 -13.47
CA LEU A 126 -6.74 -21.58 -13.13
C LEU A 126 -6.84 -20.19 -13.83
N PRO A 127 -6.74 -20.14 -15.19
CA PRO A 127 -6.64 -18.88 -15.93
C PRO A 127 -7.84 -17.95 -15.74
N LEU A 128 -9.04 -18.49 -15.62
CA LEU A 128 -10.25 -17.66 -15.43
C LEU A 128 -10.24 -16.94 -14.08
N LEU A 129 -9.77 -17.60 -13.03
CA LEU A 129 -9.62 -16.96 -11.71
C LEU A 129 -8.54 -15.89 -11.75
N ALA A 130 -7.41 -16.15 -12.40
CA ALA A 130 -6.34 -15.16 -12.57
C ALA A 130 -6.85 -13.90 -13.28
N ILE A 131 -7.59 -14.06 -14.39
CA ILE A 131 -8.21 -12.94 -15.13
C ILE A 131 -9.24 -12.22 -14.27
N ALA A 132 -10.12 -12.95 -13.58
CA ALA A 132 -11.15 -12.36 -12.72
C ALA A 132 -10.53 -11.51 -11.58
N VAL A 133 -9.49 -12.02 -10.91
CA VAL A 133 -8.81 -11.29 -9.83
C VAL A 133 -8.05 -10.08 -10.38
N THR A 134 -7.46 -10.18 -11.57
CA THR A 134 -6.85 -9.02 -12.23
C THR A 134 -7.91 -7.96 -12.57
N GLY A 135 -9.07 -8.36 -13.06
CA GLY A 135 -10.20 -7.45 -13.28
C GLY A 135 -10.67 -6.78 -11.99
N ALA A 136 -10.80 -7.57 -10.91
CA ALA A 136 -11.17 -7.05 -9.59
C ALA A 136 -10.12 -6.03 -9.07
N HIS A 137 -8.84 -6.28 -9.28
CA HIS A 137 -7.78 -5.31 -8.97
C HIS A 137 -8.05 -3.95 -9.64
N PHE A 138 -8.35 -3.94 -10.93
CA PHE A 138 -8.63 -2.70 -11.65
C PHE A 138 -9.90 -2.02 -11.14
N VAL A 139 -10.94 -2.77 -10.80
CA VAL A 139 -12.14 -2.21 -10.15
C VAL A 139 -11.77 -1.52 -8.83
N VAL A 140 -11.02 -2.18 -7.97
CA VAL A 140 -10.58 -1.59 -6.69
C VAL A 140 -9.76 -0.32 -6.89
N VAL A 141 -8.86 -0.32 -7.86
CA VAL A 141 -7.92 0.80 -8.04
C VAL A 141 -8.57 2.00 -8.74
N PHE A 142 -9.50 1.78 -9.69
CA PHE A 142 -10.11 2.86 -10.47
C PHE A 142 -11.48 3.31 -9.93
N VAL A 143 -12.30 2.38 -9.45
CA VAL A 143 -13.67 2.67 -9.05
C VAL A 143 -13.76 3.09 -7.57
N TYR A 144 -13.05 2.40 -6.67
CA TYR A 144 -13.16 2.65 -5.23
C TYR A 144 -12.74 4.05 -4.80
N PRO A 145 -11.74 4.73 -5.36
CA PRO A 145 -11.43 6.11 -4.99
C PRO A 145 -12.60 7.05 -5.26
N GLY A 146 -13.28 6.88 -6.40
CA GLY A 146 -14.47 7.66 -6.74
C GLY A 146 -15.66 7.36 -5.82
N LEU A 147 -15.84 6.09 -5.44
CA LEU A 147 -16.87 5.69 -4.48
C LEU A 147 -16.57 6.22 -3.08
N ALA A 148 -15.33 6.09 -2.63
CA ALA A 148 -14.90 6.58 -1.32
C ALA A 148 -15.04 8.12 -1.18
N ALA A 149 -14.86 8.85 -2.29
CA ALA A 149 -15.07 10.30 -2.30
C ALA A 149 -16.54 10.70 -2.08
N ARG A 150 -17.49 9.80 -2.36
CA ARG A 150 -18.94 10.01 -2.16
C ARG A 150 -19.43 9.59 -0.77
N LEU A 151 -18.61 8.85 -0.02
CA LEU A 151 -18.97 8.48 1.34
C LEU A 151 -18.94 9.71 2.24
N PRO A 152 -19.90 9.85 3.18
CA PRO A 152 -19.87 10.93 4.14
C PRO A 152 -18.56 10.85 4.94
N ARG A 153 -17.75 11.91 4.83
CA ARG A 153 -16.53 12.02 5.62
C ARG A 153 -16.90 12.17 7.09
N SER A 154 -16.07 11.66 7.97
CA SER A 154 -16.22 11.94 9.40
C SER A 154 -16.36 13.44 9.62
N ARG A 155 -17.33 13.86 10.43
CA ARG A 155 -17.52 15.28 10.80
C ARG A 155 -16.29 15.85 11.53
N TYR A 156 -15.42 14.99 12.04
CA TYR A 156 -14.22 15.37 12.76
C TYR A 156 -12.99 15.00 11.92
N LEU A 157 -12.38 16.01 11.33
CA LEU A 157 -11.12 15.88 10.62
C LEU A 157 -9.97 16.28 11.55
N GLU A 158 -8.82 15.65 11.37
CA GLU A 158 -7.59 16.10 12.03
C GLU A 158 -6.85 17.06 11.10
N PHE A 159 -6.46 18.20 11.66
CA PHE A 159 -5.71 19.24 10.97
C PHE A 159 -4.42 19.52 11.71
N GLY A 160 -3.31 19.58 10.99
CA GLY A 160 -2.06 20.09 11.52
C GLY A 160 -1.97 21.60 11.30
N VAL A 161 -1.99 22.37 12.37
CA VAL A 161 -1.81 23.82 12.33
C VAL A 161 -0.43 24.15 12.91
N ARG A 162 0.35 24.95 12.19
CA ARG A 162 1.66 25.42 12.68
C ARG A 162 1.55 26.91 12.98
N VAL A 163 1.90 27.26 14.19
CA VAL A 163 1.87 28.65 14.68
C VAL A 163 3.25 29.01 15.22
N VAL A 164 3.68 30.23 14.94
CA VAL A 164 4.89 30.83 15.55
C VAL A 164 4.42 31.92 16.48
N TYR A 165 4.91 31.93 17.72
CA TYR A 165 4.50 32.92 18.73
C TYR A 165 5.71 33.33 19.60
N GLU A 166 5.61 34.54 20.20
CA GLU A 166 6.62 35.05 21.13
C GLU A 166 6.62 34.25 22.43
N ASP A 167 7.82 33.77 22.84
CA ASP A 167 7.95 32.94 24.04
C ASP A 167 7.78 33.77 25.35
N GLY A 168 7.28 33.09 26.39
CA GLY A 168 7.18 33.66 27.73
C GLY A 168 5.91 34.44 28.05
N GLN A 169 5.01 34.67 27.08
CA GLN A 169 3.77 35.48 27.29
C GLN A 169 2.52 34.62 27.54
N GLY A 170 2.65 33.29 27.65
CA GLY A 170 1.50 32.42 27.90
C GLY A 170 0.60 32.16 26.68
N ILE A 171 1.04 32.57 25.49
CA ILE A 171 0.30 32.48 24.21
C ILE A 171 -0.09 31.03 23.86
N LEU A 172 0.74 30.06 24.18
CA LEU A 172 0.38 28.65 23.99
C LEU A 172 -0.91 28.28 24.73
N ARG A 173 -1.10 28.80 25.95
CA ARG A 173 -2.32 28.57 26.74
C ARG A 173 -3.54 29.18 26.06
N GLU A 174 -3.38 30.36 25.49
CA GLU A 174 -4.47 31.06 24.77
C GLU A 174 -4.81 30.29 23.48
N LEU A 175 -3.82 29.85 22.71
CA LEU A 175 -4.02 29.00 21.51
C LEU A 175 -4.82 27.75 21.84
N LEU A 176 -4.46 27.04 22.93
CA LEU A 176 -5.15 25.83 23.37
C LEU A 176 -6.59 26.16 23.85
N GLY A 177 -6.78 27.27 24.55
CA GLY A 177 -8.09 27.76 25.01
C GLY A 177 -9.01 28.10 23.84
N GLU A 178 -8.52 28.86 22.87
CA GLU A 178 -9.29 29.22 21.66
C GLU A 178 -9.66 28.03 20.83
N SER A 179 -8.71 27.04 20.64
CA SER A 179 -9.02 25.82 19.98
C SER A 179 -10.20 25.09 20.62
N THR A 180 -10.19 24.97 21.95
CA THR A 180 -11.28 24.32 22.71
C THR A 180 -12.57 25.10 22.65
N ARG A 181 -12.53 26.44 22.73
CA ARG A 181 -13.69 27.34 22.64
C ARG A 181 -14.41 27.22 21.30
N LEU A 182 -13.64 27.01 20.20
CA LEU A 182 -14.17 26.84 18.86
C LEU A 182 -14.60 25.39 18.57
N GLY A 183 -14.56 24.50 19.58
CA GLY A 183 -15.00 23.09 19.45
C GLY A 183 -13.98 22.16 18.83
N PHE A 184 -12.71 22.55 18.78
CA PHE A 184 -11.63 21.68 18.36
C PHE A 184 -11.01 20.96 19.56
N SER A 185 -10.82 19.65 19.44
CA SER A 185 -10.08 18.84 20.42
C SER A 185 -8.61 18.77 20.03
N ILE A 186 -7.73 19.02 20.98
CA ILE A 186 -6.29 18.96 20.75
C ILE A 186 -5.84 17.50 20.86
N VAL A 187 -5.27 16.97 19.77
CA VAL A 187 -4.78 15.59 19.69
C VAL A 187 -3.33 15.54 20.10
N ARG A 188 -2.54 16.54 19.64
CA ARG A 188 -1.09 16.58 19.88
C ARG A 188 -0.60 18.02 19.88
N VAL A 189 0.39 18.27 20.71
CA VAL A 189 1.15 19.52 20.74
C VAL A 189 2.63 19.18 20.58
N GLN A 190 3.27 19.73 19.56
CA GLN A 190 4.72 19.60 19.35
C GLN A 190 5.34 20.99 19.37
N THR A 191 6.12 21.28 20.38
CA THR A 191 6.92 22.50 20.45
C THR A 191 8.21 22.32 19.67
N GLY A 192 8.48 23.21 18.73
CA GLY A 192 9.70 23.26 17.95
C GLY A 192 10.85 23.98 18.69
N GLN A 193 11.94 24.20 17.97
CA GLN A 193 13.09 24.93 18.50
C GLN A 193 12.78 26.42 18.62
N LEU A 194 13.44 27.05 19.59
CA LEU A 194 13.43 28.49 19.77
C LEU A 194 14.00 29.19 18.53
N ILE A 195 13.25 30.06 17.94
CA ILE A 195 13.63 30.84 16.75
C ILE A 195 13.64 32.31 17.19
N ARG A 196 14.49 33.13 16.59
CA ARG A 196 14.37 34.58 16.74
C ARG A 196 13.48 35.10 15.62
N ASP A 197 12.52 35.94 15.96
CA ASP A 197 11.70 36.61 14.96
C ASP A 197 12.50 37.70 14.21
N VAL A 198 11.83 38.38 13.26
CA VAL A 198 12.45 39.46 12.46
C VAL A 198 12.95 40.60 13.33
N ASN A 199 12.39 40.80 14.53
CA ASN A 199 12.72 41.88 15.50
C ASN A 199 13.73 41.37 16.56
N GLY A 200 14.17 40.12 16.50
CA GLY A 200 15.11 39.55 17.45
C GLY A 200 14.48 39.10 18.77
N VAL A 201 13.14 39.07 18.85
CA VAL A 201 12.38 38.56 20.01
C VAL A 201 12.41 37.04 19.99
N PRO A 202 12.57 36.36 21.14
CA PRO A 202 12.49 34.90 21.21
C PRO A 202 11.10 34.43 20.79
N ALA A 203 11.03 33.61 19.76
CA ALA A 203 9.78 33.01 19.25
C ALA A 203 9.89 31.49 19.19
N VAL A 204 8.78 30.80 19.39
CA VAL A 204 8.68 29.34 19.35
C VAL A 204 7.69 28.93 18.29
N ALA A 205 8.09 27.97 17.43
CA ALA A 205 7.16 27.32 16.53
C ALA A 205 6.47 26.17 17.25
N VAL A 206 5.14 26.13 17.22
CA VAL A 206 4.35 25.01 17.73
C VAL A 206 3.56 24.39 16.58
N ALA A 207 3.55 23.05 16.50
CA ALA A 207 2.63 22.31 15.66
C ALA A 207 1.52 21.72 16.55
N LEU A 208 0.28 22.08 16.23
CA LEU A 208 -0.92 21.61 16.91
C LEU A 208 -1.67 20.68 15.96
N ASP A 209 -1.85 19.43 16.34
CA ASP A 209 -2.79 18.54 15.66
C ASP A 209 -4.13 18.67 16.37
N VAL A 210 -5.09 19.27 15.69
CA VAL A 210 -6.43 19.52 16.22
C VAL A 210 -7.47 18.70 15.46
N ARG A 211 -8.46 18.20 16.16
CA ARG A 211 -9.59 17.45 15.60
C ARG A 211 -10.87 18.27 15.79
N GLY A 212 -11.55 18.60 14.70
CA GLY A 212 -12.76 19.42 14.76
C GLY A 212 -13.56 19.40 13.47
N GLN A 213 -14.44 20.39 13.33
CA GLN A 213 -15.25 20.56 12.12
C GLN A 213 -14.37 20.77 10.87
N PRO A 214 -14.88 20.49 9.67
CA PRO A 214 -14.10 20.58 8.43
C PRO A 214 -13.59 21.99 8.10
N ASP A 215 -14.23 23.02 8.69
CA ASP A 215 -13.86 24.40 8.50
C ASP A 215 -12.84 24.82 9.57
N VAL A 216 -11.61 25.07 9.16
CA VAL A 216 -10.50 25.55 10.00
C VAL A 216 -10.29 27.05 9.90
N GLU A 217 -11.02 27.74 9.02
CA GLU A 217 -10.87 29.19 8.82
C GLU A 217 -11.13 30.00 10.11
N PRO A 218 -12.18 29.69 10.92
CA PRO A 218 -12.39 30.36 12.20
C PRO A 218 -11.24 30.18 13.19
N LEU A 219 -10.58 29.02 13.19
CA LEU A 219 -9.43 28.77 14.05
C LEU A 219 -8.19 29.55 13.61
N ALA A 220 -7.94 29.62 12.30
CA ALA A 220 -6.84 30.41 11.75
C ALA A 220 -7.01 31.91 12.00
N VAL A 221 -8.23 32.42 11.86
CA VAL A 221 -8.56 33.84 12.17
C VAL A 221 -8.34 34.14 13.66
N ALA A 222 -8.86 33.27 14.55
CA ALA A 222 -8.69 33.45 15.99
C ALA A 222 -7.20 33.41 16.41
N PHE A 223 -6.39 32.58 15.80
CA PHE A 223 -4.97 32.52 16.10
C PHE A 223 -4.22 33.77 15.62
N ASN A 224 -4.58 34.32 14.46
CA ASN A 224 -3.98 35.56 13.94
C ASN A 224 -4.38 36.83 14.74
N GLU A 225 -5.47 36.77 15.48
CA GLU A 225 -5.92 37.88 16.35
C GLU A 225 -5.20 37.91 17.71
N LEU A 226 -4.53 36.79 18.09
CA LEU A 226 -3.79 36.73 19.35
C LEU A 226 -2.52 37.57 19.27
N LYS A 227 -2.33 38.46 20.26
CA LYS A 227 -1.12 39.27 20.36
C LYS A 227 0.10 38.38 20.59
N GLY A 228 1.15 38.59 19.78
CA GLY A 228 2.40 37.85 19.86
C GLY A 228 2.41 36.56 19.01
N VAL A 229 1.40 36.29 18.19
CA VAL A 229 1.47 35.36 17.07
C VAL A 229 2.09 36.09 15.89
N VAL A 230 3.06 35.45 15.22
CA VAL A 230 3.92 36.02 14.16
C VAL A 230 3.70 35.33 12.83
#